data_504c798f2993b53c220220660556075f
#
_entry.id   504c798f2993b53c220220660556075f
#
_cell.length_a   1.000
_cell.length_b   1.000
_cell.length_c   1.000
_cell.angle_alpha   90.00
_cell.angle_beta   90.00
_cell.angle_gamma   90.00
#
_symmetry.space_group_name_H-M   'P 1'
#
loop_
_entity.id
_entity.type
_entity.pdbx_description
1 polymer ?
#
loop_
_entity_poly.entity_id
_entity_poly.type
_entity_poly.pdbx_seq_one_letter_code
_entity_poly.pdbx_strand_id
1 'polypeptide(L)'
;EAVIFAKVYGTLTPDLERMCSEVVSHGVTEAAMESTSTYWVPVWNALCESMSLKLVNPYFIKQLPGRKSDVKDAQWIAECLLKNLIRGSFVPDKRVQDMRKYNRRIFDLNEDLTYNSNKQDAALQRCGFRLSNYVSRVNGKSYQKCVRAIITGITDPEELVKLIHGKTLRKYGRNIIKDAVTGDFHQADIR
;
A
#
# COMPACT_ATOMS: atom_id res chain seq x y z
N GLU A 1 -34.38 19.15 18.01
CA GLU A 1 -34.07 18.59 19.34
C GLU A 1 -32.62 18.87 19.70
N ALA A 2 -32.37 19.17 20.97
CA ALA A 2 -31.09 19.67 21.44
C ALA A 2 -30.04 18.55 21.42
N VAL A 3 -28.79 18.91 21.09
CA VAL A 3 -27.65 18.04 21.33
C VAL A 3 -27.56 17.73 22.82
N ILE A 4 -27.75 16.48 23.19
CA ILE A 4 -27.75 16.04 24.59
C ILE A 4 -26.34 15.94 25.13
N PHE A 5 -25.36 15.61 24.26
CA PHE A 5 -24.00 15.33 24.64
C PHE A 5 -23.02 15.58 23.48
N ALA A 6 -21.94 16.30 23.76
CA ALA A 6 -20.81 16.49 22.85
C ALA A 6 -19.50 16.45 23.62
N LYS A 7 -18.59 15.57 23.23
CA LYS A 7 -17.29 15.37 23.90
C LYS A 7 -16.22 14.94 22.90
N VAL A 8 -14.99 15.34 23.16
CA VAL A 8 -13.81 14.92 22.41
C VAL A 8 -13.10 13.82 23.19
N TYR A 9 -12.72 12.75 22.53
CA TYR A 9 -11.96 11.65 23.10
C TYR A 9 -10.60 11.54 22.43
N GLY A 10 -9.63 11.00 23.19
CA GLY A 10 -8.35 10.59 22.63
C GLY A 10 -8.48 9.34 21.75
N THR A 11 -7.41 8.99 21.04
CA THR A 11 -7.37 7.86 20.11
C THR A 11 -6.62 6.65 20.66
N LEU A 12 -6.17 6.71 21.91
CA LEU A 12 -5.57 5.57 22.60
C LEU A 12 -6.63 4.52 22.95
N THR A 13 -6.25 3.26 23.00
CA THR A 13 -7.19 2.17 23.30
C THR A 13 -8.03 2.43 24.57
N PRO A 14 -7.45 2.86 25.72
CA PRO A 14 -8.26 3.18 26.91
C PRO A 14 -9.24 4.36 26.69
N ASP A 15 -8.91 5.30 25.79
CA ASP A 15 -9.79 6.42 25.47
C ASP A 15 -11.00 5.95 24.66
N LEU A 16 -10.77 5.04 23.70
CA LEU A 16 -11.81 4.44 22.88
C LEU A 16 -12.74 3.53 23.71
N GLU A 17 -12.19 2.79 24.67
CA GLU A 17 -12.98 1.98 25.62
C GLU A 17 -13.86 2.87 26.51
N ARG A 18 -13.32 3.97 27.03
CA ARG A 18 -14.10 4.97 27.78
C ARG A 18 -15.19 5.61 26.92
N MET A 19 -14.85 5.96 25.68
CA MET A 19 -15.82 6.49 24.71
C MET A 19 -16.97 5.50 24.51
N CYS A 20 -16.65 4.24 24.24
CA CYS A 20 -17.65 3.19 24.04
C CYS A 20 -18.56 3.05 25.26
N SER A 21 -17.99 2.94 26.46
CA SER A 21 -18.75 2.80 27.72
C SER A 21 -19.67 3.98 27.97
N GLU A 22 -19.18 5.20 27.73
CA GLU A 22 -19.94 6.42 27.94
C GLU A 22 -21.08 6.58 26.92
N VAL A 23 -20.82 6.32 25.64
CA VAL A 23 -21.84 6.36 24.57
C VAL A 23 -22.93 5.32 24.82
N VAL A 24 -22.56 4.10 25.21
CA VAL A 24 -23.52 3.04 25.57
C VAL A 24 -24.36 3.42 26.80
N SER A 25 -23.74 4.05 27.82
CA SER A 25 -24.46 4.49 29.02
C SER A 25 -25.54 5.56 28.74
N HIS A 26 -25.36 6.32 27.64
CA HIS A 26 -26.37 7.26 27.15
C HIS A 26 -27.45 6.61 26.26
N GLY A 27 -27.46 5.29 26.14
CA GLY A 27 -28.47 4.54 25.39
C GLY A 27 -28.36 4.70 23.85
N VAL A 28 -27.19 5.05 23.35
CA VAL A 28 -26.95 5.17 21.89
C VAL A 28 -26.92 3.77 21.27
N THR A 29 -27.80 3.56 20.29
CA THR A 29 -27.93 2.28 19.55
C THR A 29 -27.39 2.33 18.14
N GLU A 30 -27.23 3.53 17.57
CA GLU A 30 -26.67 3.75 16.23
C GLU A 30 -25.64 4.88 16.26
N ALA A 31 -24.57 4.71 15.49
CA ALA A 31 -23.57 5.75 15.28
C ALA A 31 -23.12 5.79 13.82
N ALA A 32 -22.68 6.98 13.38
CA ALA A 32 -22.07 7.17 12.08
C ALA A 32 -20.68 7.81 12.23
N MET A 33 -19.76 7.43 11.37
CA MET A 33 -18.41 7.98 11.33
C MET A 33 -17.91 8.16 9.90
N GLU A 34 -17.04 9.14 9.70
CA GLU A 34 -16.46 9.44 8.41
C GLU A 34 -15.33 8.45 8.07
N SER A 35 -15.26 7.99 6.80
CA SER A 35 -14.27 7.04 6.30
C SER A 35 -12.95 7.72 5.91
N THR A 36 -12.44 8.63 6.75
CA THR A 36 -11.18 9.33 6.46
C THR A 36 -9.97 8.42 6.71
N SER A 37 -9.22 8.10 5.65
CA SER A 37 -8.02 7.26 5.70
C SER A 37 -8.27 5.93 6.47
N THR A 38 -7.41 5.60 7.42
CA THR A 38 -7.51 4.42 8.31
C THR A 38 -7.97 4.78 9.73
N TYR A 39 -8.22 6.06 10.02
CA TYR A 39 -8.49 6.55 11.38
C TYR A 39 -9.82 6.05 11.96
N TRP A 40 -10.78 5.71 11.11
CA TRP A 40 -12.07 5.15 11.51
C TRP A 40 -11.97 3.72 12.06
N VAL A 41 -10.92 2.95 11.65
CA VAL A 41 -10.82 1.52 11.95
C VAL A 41 -10.75 1.21 13.46
N PRO A 42 -9.90 1.87 14.27
CA PRO A 42 -9.90 1.65 15.72
C PRO A 42 -11.22 2.01 16.39
N VAL A 43 -11.85 3.11 15.96
CA VAL A 43 -13.15 3.57 16.48
C VAL A 43 -14.26 2.56 16.13
N TRP A 44 -14.27 2.10 14.89
CA TRP A 44 -15.19 1.05 14.43
C TRP A 44 -15.07 -0.21 15.28
N ASN A 45 -13.84 -0.70 15.46
CA ASN A 45 -13.60 -1.90 16.25
C ASN A 45 -14.03 -1.77 17.72
N ALA A 46 -13.93 -0.58 18.31
CA ALA A 46 -14.36 -0.33 19.67
C ALA A 46 -15.89 -0.30 19.83
N LEU A 47 -16.63 0.06 18.78
CA LEU A 47 -18.07 0.29 18.86
C LEU A 47 -18.92 -0.80 18.20
N CYS A 48 -18.37 -1.56 17.24
CA CYS A 48 -19.16 -2.44 16.36
C CYS A 48 -19.86 -3.61 17.06
N GLU A 49 -19.42 -3.99 18.25
CA GLU A 49 -20.07 -5.03 19.06
C GLU A 49 -21.22 -4.47 19.93
N SER A 50 -21.22 -3.16 20.15
CA SER A 50 -22.14 -2.50 21.08
C SER A 50 -23.29 -1.78 20.40
N MET A 51 -23.16 -1.41 19.13
CA MET A 51 -24.15 -0.62 18.41
C MET A 51 -24.08 -0.79 16.89
N SER A 52 -25.15 -0.38 16.21
CA SER A 52 -25.21 -0.34 14.75
C SER A 52 -24.34 0.82 14.20
N LEU A 53 -23.41 0.52 13.28
CA LEU A 53 -22.48 1.53 12.75
C LEU A 53 -22.70 1.79 11.25
N LYS A 54 -22.66 3.05 10.88
CA LYS A 54 -22.62 3.49 9.47
C LYS A 54 -21.29 4.19 9.19
N LEU A 55 -20.49 3.61 8.29
CA LEU A 55 -19.30 4.26 7.76
C LEU A 55 -19.70 5.14 6.57
N VAL A 56 -19.36 6.42 6.59
CA VAL A 56 -19.86 7.39 5.62
C VAL A 56 -18.70 7.94 4.80
N ASN A 57 -18.89 7.98 3.48
CA ASN A 57 -17.91 8.64 2.62
C ASN A 57 -18.03 10.16 2.76
N PRO A 58 -16.91 10.87 3.06
CA PRO A 58 -16.88 12.33 3.18
C PRO A 58 -17.49 13.07 2.01
N TYR A 59 -17.35 12.53 0.81
CA TYR A 59 -17.91 13.13 -0.41
C TYR A 59 -19.42 13.31 -0.33
N PHE A 60 -20.15 12.32 0.17
CA PHE A 60 -21.62 12.39 0.27
C PHE A 60 -22.07 13.32 1.40
N ILE A 61 -21.36 13.34 2.53
CA ILE A 61 -21.66 14.27 3.63
C ILE A 61 -21.49 15.71 3.18
N LYS A 62 -20.45 16.00 2.38
CA LYS A 62 -20.19 17.36 1.85
C LYS A 62 -21.24 17.86 0.87
N GLN A 63 -21.98 16.98 0.23
CA GLN A 63 -23.05 17.32 -0.72
C GLN A 63 -24.38 17.66 -0.03
N LEU A 64 -24.54 17.25 1.23
CA LEU A 64 -25.75 17.57 1.97
C LEU A 64 -25.77 19.07 2.32
N PRO A 65 -26.89 19.80 2.13
CA PRO A 65 -26.97 21.20 2.42
C PRO A 65 -26.83 21.48 3.92
N GLY A 66 -25.84 22.28 4.30
CA GLY A 66 -25.57 22.65 5.70
C GLY A 66 -24.27 23.43 5.83
N ARG A 67 -24.12 24.16 6.93
CA ARG A 67 -22.91 24.94 7.23
C ARG A 67 -21.87 24.07 7.93
N LYS A 68 -20.64 24.12 7.43
CA LYS A 68 -19.49 23.35 7.87
C LYS A 68 -18.60 24.13 8.84
N SER A 69 -18.35 23.58 10.01
CA SER A 69 -17.23 23.95 10.90
C SER A 69 -16.80 22.70 11.67
N ASP A 70 -15.51 22.53 11.97
CA ASP A 70 -14.94 21.30 12.50
C ASP A 70 -15.62 20.74 13.77
N VAL A 71 -16.06 21.60 14.68
CA VAL A 71 -16.85 21.21 15.86
C VAL A 71 -18.28 20.79 15.50
N LYS A 72 -18.79 21.27 14.38
CA LYS A 72 -20.16 20.98 13.91
C LYS A 72 -20.20 19.77 12.98
N ASP A 73 -19.06 19.23 12.54
CA ASP A 73 -19.06 18.09 11.63
C ASP A 73 -19.63 16.82 12.30
N ALA A 74 -19.28 16.54 13.55
CA ALA A 74 -19.83 15.40 14.29
C ALA A 74 -21.34 15.58 14.56
N GLN A 75 -21.77 16.78 14.94
CA GLN A 75 -23.17 17.10 15.14
C GLN A 75 -23.96 16.98 13.83
N TRP A 76 -23.39 17.48 12.72
CA TRP A 76 -24.01 17.37 11.41
C TRP A 76 -24.17 15.93 10.96
N ILE A 77 -23.17 15.08 11.18
CA ILE A 77 -23.25 13.65 10.90
C ILE A 77 -24.34 12.98 11.74
N ALA A 78 -24.42 13.33 13.03
CA ALA A 78 -25.47 12.81 13.92
C ALA A 78 -26.88 13.24 13.47
N GLU A 79 -27.07 14.49 13.08
CA GLU A 79 -28.34 14.98 12.54
C GLU A 79 -28.73 14.29 11.22
N CYS A 80 -27.77 14.08 10.33
CA CYS A 80 -27.99 13.37 9.08
C CYS A 80 -28.35 11.89 9.33
N LEU A 81 -27.73 11.27 10.34
CA LEU A 81 -28.07 9.93 10.75
C LEU A 81 -29.50 9.84 11.28
N LEU A 82 -29.86 10.73 12.20
CA LEU A 82 -31.21 10.82 12.78
C LEU A 82 -32.30 10.99 11.73
N LYS A 83 -32.01 11.83 10.73
CA LYS A 83 -32.94 12.10 9.59
C LYS A 83 -32.89 11.02 8.51
N ASN A 84 -32.13 9.95 8.71
CA ASN A 84 -31.91 8.85 7.76
C ASN A 84 -31.41 9.32 6.37
N LEU A 85 -30.64 10.38 6.33
CA LEU A 85 -30.04 10.93 5.11
C LEU A 85 -28.69 10.29 4.75
N ILE A 86 -28.14 9.47 5.67
CA ILE A 86 -26.84 8.82 5.51
C ILE A 86 -27.00 7.47 4.85
N ARG A 87 -26.35 7.30 3.69
CA ARG A 87 -26.10 5.98 3.11
C ARG A 87 -24.75 5.46 3.57
N GLY A 88 -24.75 4.39 4.39
CA GLY A 88 -23.53 3.75 4.85
C GLY A 88 -22.77 3.05 3.73
N SER A 89 -21.46 3.12 3.77
CA SER A 89 -20.57 2.30 2.95
C SER A 89 -20.55 0.86 3.47
N PHE A 90 -20.40 -0.10 2.57
CA PHE A 90 -20.25 -1.49 2.97
C PHE A 90 -18.90 -1.71 3.66
N VAL A 91 -18.94 -2.15 4.89
CA VAL A 91 -17.76 -2.59 5.65
C VAL A 91 -17.80 -4.12 5.71
N PRO A 92 -16.86 -4.81 5.05
CA PRO A 92 -16.83 -6.26 5.06
C PRO A 92 -16.46 -6.79 6.46
N ASP A 93 -16.72 -8.06 6.70
CA ASP A 93 -16.29 -8.74 7.91
C ASP A 93 -14.75 -8.72 8.07
N LYS A 94 -14.27 -9.00 9.29
CA LYS A 94 -12.85 -8.93 9.65
C LYS A 94 -11.97 -9.82 8.76
N ARG A 95 -12.45 -11.02 8.42
CA ARG A 95 -11.71 -11.96 7.57
C ARG A 95 -11.47 -11.37 6.18
N VAL A 96 -12.50 -10.80 5.57
CA VAL A 96 -12.40 -10.16 4.26
C VAL A 96 -11.53 -8.89 4.33
N GLN A 97 -11.62 -8.12 5.42
CA GLN A 97 -10.72 -6.98 5.64
C GLN A 97 -9.25 -7.42 5.69
N ASP A 98 -8.93 -8.49 6.41
CA ASP A 98 -7.56 -9.00 6.50
C ASP A 98 -7.08 -9.56 5.16
N MET A 99 -7.92 -10.28 4.41
CA MET A 99 -7.59 -10.70 3.05
C MET A 99 -7.28 -9.51 2.12
N ARG A 100 -8.03 -8.41 2.23
CA ARG A 100 -7.77 -7.17 1.46
C ARG A 100 -6.42 -6.55 1.83
N LYS A 101 -6.05 -6.54 3.12
CA LYS A 101 -4.73 -6.05 3.57
C LYS A 101 -3.59 -6.87 2.98
N TYR A 102 -3.69 -8.21 3.02
CA TYR A 102 -2.68 -9.09 2.42
C TYR A 102 -2.57 -8.89 0.91
N ASN A 103 -3.70 -8.83 0.20
CA ASN A 103 -3.71 -8.59 -1.24
C ASN A 103 -3.06 -7.24 -1.60
N ARG A 104 -3.40 -6.18 -0.87
CA ARG A 104 -2.75 -4.87 -1.06
C ARG A 104 -1.25 -4.97 -0.83
N ARG A 105 -0.82 -5.63 0.24
CA ARG A 105 0.61 -5.80 0.52
C ARG A 105 1.35 -6.59 -0.56
N ILE A 106 0.72 -7.65 -1.11
CA ILE A 106 1.28 -8.40 -2.24
C ILE A 106 1.42 -7.49 -3.47
N PHE A 107 0.40 -6.69 -3.76
CA PHE A 107 0.43 -5.73 -4.86
C PHE A 107 1.58 -4.72 -4.70
N ASP A 108 1.67 -4.06 -3.53
CA ASP A 108 2.70 -3.07 -3.23
C ASP A 108 4.12 -3.68 -3.35
N LEU A 109 4.32 -4.90 -2.83
CA LEU A 109 5.61 -5.60 -2.95
C LEU A 109 5.98 -5.94 -4.40
N ASN A 110 5.01 -6.25 -5.26
CA ASN A 110 5.26 -6.47 -6.69
C ASN A 110 5.60 -5.16 -7.42
N GLU A 111 4.97 -4.06 -7.06
CA GLU A 111 5.34 -2.73 -7.58
C GLU A 111 6.75 -2.35 -7.15
N ASP A 112 7.09 -2.52 -5.87
CA ASP A 112 8.44 -2.28 -5.33
C ASP A 112 9.49 -3.15 -6.05
N LEU A 113 9.20 -4.43 -6.26
CA LEU A 113 10.08 -5.34 -6.98
C LEU A 113 10.32 -4.87 -8.42
N THR A 114 9.27 -4.48 -9.10
CA THR A 114 9.34 -3.96 -10.48
C THR A 114 10.15 -2.66 -10.53
N TYR A 115 9.86 -1.72 -9.64
CA TYR A 115 10.58 -0.45 -9.54
C TYR A 115 12.07 -0.66 -9.29
N ASN A 116 12.43 -1.49 -8.30
CA ASN A 116 13.82 -1.76 -7.96
C ASN A 116 14.55 -2.53 -9.08
N SER A 117 13.87 -3.47 -9.74
CA SER A 117 14.44 -4.19 -10.89
C SER A 117 14.75 -3.25 -12.06
N ASN A 118 13.87 -2.30 -12.35
CA ASN A 118 14.08 -1.29 -13.39
C ASN A 118 15.22 -0.33 -13.02
N LYS A 119 15.31 0.08 -11.76
CA LYS A 119 16.42 0.90 -11.26
C LYS A 119 17.76 0.19 -11.38
N GLN A 120 17.81 -1.08 -11.02
CA GLN A 120 19.00 -1.93 -11.15
C GLN A 120 19.44 -2.06 -12.61
N ASP A 121 18.50 -2.33 -13.53
CA ASP A 121 18.81 -2.43 -14.95
C ASP A 121 19.31 -1.09 -15.52
N ALA A 122 18.65 0.01 -15.16
CA ALA A 122 19.08 1.33 -15.58
C ALA A 122 20.50 1.69 -15.09
N ALA A 123 20.86 1.27 -13.88
CA ALA A 123 22.23 1.44 -13.36
C ALA A 123 23.24 0.67 -14.23
N LEU A 124 22.98 -0.61 -14.48
CA LEU A 124 23.85 -1.43 -15.32
C LEU A 124 23.96 -0.89 -16.77
N GLN A 125 22.85 -0.41 -17.32
CA GLN A 125 22.85 0.19 -18.66
C GLN A 125 23.71 1.46 -18.73
N ARG A 126 23.75 2.27 -17.68
CA ARG A 126 24.67 3.42 -17.61
C ARG A 126 26.14 3.00 -17.60
N CYS A 127 26.45 1.85 -17.02
CA CYS A 127 27.78 1.25 -17.02
C CYS A 127 28.10 0.47 -18.33
N GLY A 128 27.24 0.52 -19.34
CA GLY A 128 27.46 -0.16 -20.63
C GLY A 128 26.90 -1.58 -20.72
N PHE A 129 26.51 -2.20 -19.61
CA PHE A 129 25.95 -3.55 -19.63
C PHE A 129 24.55 -3.57 -20.26
N ARG A 130 24.31 -4.44 -21.25
CA ARG A 130 23.08 -4.52 -22.06
C ARG A 130 22.41 -5.90 -22.00
N LEU A 131 22.66 -6.67 -20.94
CA LEU A 131 22.16 -8.04 -20.81
C LEU A 131 20.62 -8.10 -20.80
N SER A 132 19.94 -7.05 -20.32
CA SER A 132 18.47 -6.98 -20.31
C SER A 132 17.83 -7.12 -21.68
N ASN A 133 18.53 -6.74 -22.77
CA ASN A 133 18.05 -6.88 -24.14
C ASN A 133 17.96 -8.36 -24.59
N TYR A 134 18.62 -9.27 -23.91
CA TYR A 134 18.76 -10.67 -24.33
C TYR A 134 18.16 -11.67 -23.33
N VAL A 135 17.56 -11.17 -22.23
CA VAL A 135 16.85 -11.98 -21.24
C VAL A 135 15.36 -11.64 -21.25
N SER A 136 14.52 -12.60 -20.92
CA SER A 136 13.07 -12.36 -20.89
C SER A 136 12.63 -11.54 -19.68
N ARG A 137 13.42 -11.49 -18.62
CA ARG A 137 13.12 -10.76 -17.36
C ARG A 137 14.40 -10.39 -16.64
N VAL A 138 14.49 -9.15 -16.17
CA VAL A 138 15.61 -8.64 -15.36
C VAL A 138 15.67 -9.26 -13.95
N ASN A 139 14.59 -9.87 -13.46
CA ASN A 139 14.58 -10.65 -12.24
C ASN A 139 14.87 -12.15 -12.47
N GLY A 140 15.21 -12.54 -13.69
CA GLY A 140 15.53 -13.91 -14.05
C GLY A 140 16.88 -14.41 -13.45
N LYS A 141 16.99 -15.72 -13.21
CA LYS A 141 18.15 -16.31 -12.51
C LYS A 141 19.50 -15.95 -13.16
N SER A 142 19.61 -15.98 -14.50
CA SER A 142 20.87 -15.65 -15.19
C SER A 142 21.22 -14.17 -15.02
N TYR A 143 20.25 -13.28 -15.20
CA TYR A 143 20.46 -11.84 -15.01
C TYR A 143 20.93 -11.54 -13.59
N GLN A 144 20.23 -12.06 -12.58
CA GLN A 144 20.55 -11.82 -11.18
C GLN A 144 21.91 -12.44 -10.77
N LYS A 145 22.34 -13.54 -11.38
CA LYS A 145 23.69 -14.09 -11.17
C LYS A 145 24.76 -13.14 -11.70
N CYS A 146 24.56 -12.59 -12.90
CA CYS A 146 25.49 -11.60 -13.46
C CYS A 146 25.53 -10.33 -12.60
N VAL A 147 24.38 -9.79 -12.19
CA VAL A 147 24.34 -8.63 -11.30
C VAL A 147 25.12 -8.86 -10.02
N ARG A 148 24.92 -9.99 -9.36
CA ARG A 148 25.66 -10.34 -8.12
C ARG A 148 27.16 -10.45 -8.38
N ALA A 149 27.57 -11.06 -9.49
CA ALA A 149 28.96 -11.17 -9.86
C ALA A 149 29.58 -9.78 -10.09
N ILE A 150 28.91 -8.89 -10.81
CA ILE A 150 29.36 -7.52 -11.06
C ILE A 150 29.51 -6.75 -9.73
N ILE A 151 28.53 -6.83 -8.84
CA ILE A 151 28.56 -6.18 -7.52
C ILE A 151 29.76 -6.68 -6.67
N THR A 152 30.14 -7.95 -6.82
CA THR A 152 31.31 -8.54 -6.13
C THR A 152 32.64 -8.25 -6.83
N GLY A 153 32.62 -7.48 -7.93
CA GLY A 153 33.82 -7.06 -8.65
C GLY A 153 34.21 -7.98 -9.81
N ILE A 154 33.41 -8.99 -10.16
CA ILE A 154 33.64 -9.85 -11.33
C ILE A 154 33.05 -9.14 -12.56
N THR A 155 33.89 -8.49 -13.34
CA THR A 155 33.50 -7.76 -14.55
C THR A 155 34.04 -8.38 -15.84
N ASP A 156 34.84 -9.44 -15.74
CA ASP A 156 35.34 -10.16 -16.91
C ASP A 156 34.18 -10.76 -17.72
N PRO A 157 33.99 -10.37 -19.00
CA PRO A 157 32.91 -10.86 -19.83
C PRO A 157 32.91 -12.38 -20.02
N GLU A 158 34.09 -13.03 -20.03
CA GLU A 158 34.18 -14.48 -20.16
C GLU A 158 33.62 -15.21 -18.93
N GLU A 159 33.85 -14.68 -17.74
CA GLU A 159 33.27 -15.21 -16.51
C GLU A 159 31.76 -14.96 -16.43
N LEU A 160 31.32 -13.76 -16.81
CA LEU A 160 29.90 -13.40 -16.80
C LEU A 160 29.07 -14.25 -17.78
N VAL A 161 29.59 -14.53 -18.96
CA VAL A 161 28.93 -15.39 -19.96
C VAL A 161 28.67 -16.80 -19.41
N LYS A 162 29.55 -17.37 -18.55
CA LYS A 162 29.35 -18.69 -17.93
C LYS A 162 28.11 -18.74 -17.04
N LEU A 163 27.66 -17.60 -16.52
CA LEU A 163 26.46 -17.48 -15.66
C LEU A 163 25.15 -17.48 -16.45
N ILE A 164 25.24 -17.32 -17.78
CA ILE A 164 24.07 -17.22 -18.65
C ILE A 164 23.55 -18.60 -19.03
N HIS A 165 22.23 -18.73 -19.01
CA HIS A 165 21.58 -19.99 -19.33
C HIS A 165 21.81 -20.40 -20.79
N GLY A 166 22.14 -21.65 -21.04
CA GLY A 166 22.48 -22.18 -22.37
C GLY A 166 21.42 -21.96 -23.46
N LYS A 167 20.14 -21.83 -23.11
CA LYS A 167 19.10 -21.46 -24.11
C LYS A 167 19.31 -20.05 -24.65
N THR A 168 19.71 -19.11 -23.81
CA THR A 168 19.99 -17.71 -24.21
C THR A 168 21.22 -17.67 -25.12
N LEU A 169 22.29 -18.37 -24.74
CA LEU A 169 23.52 -18.48 -25.57
C LEU A 169 23.25 -19.11 -26.94
N ARG A 170 22.41 -20.14 -26.99
CA ARG A 170 22.02 -20.78 -28.27
C ARG A 170 21.15 -19.86 -29.14
N LYS A 171 20.27 -19.06 -28.53
CA LYS A 171 19.35 -18.19 -29.23
C LYS A 171 20.05 -16.97 -29.86
N TYR A 172 20.98 -16.36 -29.16
CA TYR A 172 21.58 -15.08 -29.57
C TYR A 172 23.06 -15.18 -29.97
N GLY A 173 23.71 -16.30 -29.65
CA GLY A 173 25.15 -16.50 -29.86
C GLY A 173 26.00 -16.01 -28.68
N ARG A 174 27.12 -16.75 -28.43
CA ARG A 174 28.04 -16.47 -27.32
C ARG A 174 28.67 -15.08 -27.43
N ASN A 175 29.10 -14.67 -28.63
CA ASN A 175 29.80 -13.40 -28.85
C ASN A 175 28.88 -12.21 -28.55
N ILE A 176 27.64 -12.23 -29.04
CA ILE A 176 26.65 -11.18 -28.77
C ILE A 176 26.38 -11.04 -27.29
N ILE A 177 26.24 -12.15 -26.58
CA ILE A 177 26.04 -12.12 -25.13
C ILE A 177 27.29 -11.64 -24.41
N LYS A 178 28.49 -11.99 -24.87
CA LYS A 178 29.75 -11.47 -24.33
C LYS A 178 29.82 -9.95 -24.47
N ASP A 179 29.49 -9.41 -25.63
CA ASP A 179 29.44 -7.97 -25.85
C ASP A 179 28.38 -7.30 -24.95
N ALA A 180 27.22 -7.94 -24.75
CA ALA A 180 26.15 -7.43 -23.90
C ALA A 180 26.49 -7.40 -22.39
N VAL A 181 27.46 -8.20 -21.95
CA VAL A 181 27.98 -8.19 -20.58
C VAL A 181 29.33 -7.49 -20.46
N THR A 182 29.79 -6.83 -21.51
CA THR A 182 30.97 -5.96 -21.48
C THR A 182 30.53 -4.55 -21.07
N GLY A 183 31.10 -4.06 -19.99
CA GLY A 183 30.79 -2.71 -19.48
C GLY A 183 31.89 -2.24 -18.54
N ASP A 184 31.89 -0.96 -18.23
CA ASP A 184 32.79 -0.32 -17.28
C ASP A 184 32.02 0.02 -16.01
N PHE A 185 32.39 -0.60 -14.92
CA PHE A 185 31.68 -0.52 -13.65
C PHE A 185 32.51 0.21 -12.60
N HIS A 186 32.04 1.36 -12.16
CA HIS A 186 32.66 2.13 -11.10
C HIS A 186 31.95 1.90 -9.78
N GLN A 187 32.72 1.86 -8.67
CA GLN A 187 32.19 1.62 -7.35
C GLN A 187 31.14 2.66 -6.87
N ALA A 188 31.15 3.86 -7.47
CA ALA A 188 30.13 4.89 -7.25
C ALA A 188 28.75 4.52 -7.78
N ASP A 189 28.65 3.58 -8.70
CA ASP A 189 27.37 3.15 -9.33
C ASP A 189 26.60 2.13 -8.46
N ILE A 190 27.23 1.64 -7.37
CA ILE A 190 26.65 0.66 -6.45
C ILE A 190 25.82 1.31 -5.33
N ARG A 191 25.97 2.62 -5.09
CA ARG A 191 25.37 3.34 -3.95
C ARG A 191 24.00 3.93 -4.24
#